data_d24b511059f1fee212ed4660178afcb2
#
_entry.id   d24b511059f1fee212ed4660178afcb2
#
_cell.length_a   1.000
_cell.length_b   1.000
_cell.length_c   1.000
_cell.angle_alpha   90.00
_cell.angle_beta   90.00
_cell.angle_gamma   90.00
#
_symmetry.space_group_name_H-M   'P 1'
#
loop_
_entity.id
_entity.type
_entity.pdbx_description
1 polymer ?
#
loop_
_entity_poly.entity_id
_entity_poly.type
_entity_poly.pdbx_seq_one_letter_code
_entity_poly.pdbx_strand_id
1 'polypeptide(L)'
;MASGLDNTIAPLLRAFELLLLRDIGFLPDLSVQTLTLQALQTQASYALFAEGGLRAVEEGVALRGSHWLQLHGALASDAPLTALLRCCAEFAPELRSALQTQLRNLLHYHCGVNSLRTRQVMMELQAL
;
A
#
# COMPACT_ATOMS: atom_id res chain seq x y z
N MET A 1 13.93 -13.95 -18.67
CA MET A 1 12.78 -14.31 -17.88
C MET A 1 12.26 -13.15 -17.07
N ALA A 2 11.14 -12.65 -17.52
CA ALA A 2 10.50 -11.50 -16.87
C ALA A 2 10.09 -11.78 -15.43
N SER A 3 9.82 -13.04 -15.11
CA SER A 3 9.29 -13.43 -13.80
C SER A 3 10.20 -13.08 -12.62
N GLY A 4 11.52 -13.16 -12.79
CA GLY A 4 12.46 -12.81 -11.73
C GLY A 4 12.49 -11.32 -11.43
N LEU A 5 12.47 -10.49 -12.47
CA LEU A 5 12.44 -9.05 -12.35
C LEU A 5 11.10 -8.57 -11.78
N ASP A 6 10.00 -9.14 -12.26
CA ASP A 6 8.67 -8.79 -11.79
C ASP A 6 8.51 -9.08 -10.30
N ASN A 7 9.06 -10.20 -9.84
CA ASN A 7 8.99 -10.59 -8.43
C ASN A 7 9.78 -9.66 -7.51
N THR A 8 10.78 -8.96 -8.05
CA THR A 8 11.57 -7.98 -7.29
C THR A 8 10.98 -6.58 -7.40
N ILE A 9 10.56 -6.19 -8.61
CA ILE A 9 10.09 -4.84 -8.90
C ILE A 9 8.73 -4.58 -8.27
N ALA A 10 7.80 -5.53 -8.35
CA ALA A 10 6.45 -5.34 -7.82
C ALA A 10 6.45 -5.07 -6.31
N PRO A 11 7.15 -5.87 -5.47
CA PRO A 11 7.25 -5.54 -4.04
C PRO A 11 7.93 -4.20 -3.78
N LEU A 12 8.95 -3.87 -4.55
CA LEU A 12 9.66 -2.59 -4.39
C LEU A 12 8.75 -1.41 -4.68
N LEU A 13 7.92 -1.49 -5.71
CA LEU A 13 6.96 -0.44 -6.04
C LEU A 13 5.93 -0.26 -4.93
N ARG A 14 5.43 -1.35 -4.36
CA ARG A 14 4.47 -1.25 -3.24
C ARG A 14 5.12 -0.62 -2.02
N ALA A 15 6.34 -1.01 -1.71
CA ALA A 15 7.09 -0.42 -0.60
C ALA A 15 7.31 1.08 -0.81
N PHE A 16 7.70 1.47 -2.01
CA PHE A 16 7.91 2.87 -2.36
C PHE A 16 6.61 3.68 -2.26
N GLU A 17 5.51 3.14 -2.78
CA GLU A 17 4.21 3.82 -2.73
C GLU A 17 3.73 4.06 -1.30
N LEU A 18 3.92 3.07 -0.43
CA LEU A 18 3.55 3.20 0.99
C LEU A 18 4.38 4.29 1.67
N LEU A 19 5.69 4.31 1.43
CA LEU A 19 6.55 5.34 1.99
C LEU A 19 6.22 6.72 1.45
N LEU A 20 5.94 6.83 0.17
CA LEU A 20 5.56 8.08 -0.44
C LEU A 20 4.28 8.64 0.17
N LEU A 21 3.25 7.81 0.29
CA LEU A 21 1.99 8.20 0.89
C LEU A 21 2.17 8.63 2.35
N ARG A 22 3.01 7.92 3.10
CA ARG A 22 3.31 8.31 4.48
C ARG A 22 3.99 9.67 4.53
N ASP A 23 4.99 9.87 3.68
CA ASP A 23 5.81 11.09 3.72
C ASP A 23 5.01 12.33 3.30
N ILE A 24 4.06 12.19 2.39
CA ILE A 24 3.18 13.29 1.99
C ILE A 24 1.97 13.45 2.91
N GLY A 25 1.83 12.57 3.92
CA GLY A 25 0.81 12.71 4.95
C GLY A 25 -0.56 12.15 4.62
N PHE A 26 -0.67 11.30 3.59
CA PHE A 26 -1.95 10.75 3.15
C PHE A 26 -2.14 9.27 3.48
N LEU A 27 -1.19 8.65 4.18
CA LEU A 27 -1.35 7.27 4.61
C LEU A 27 -1.93 7.25 6.02
N PRO A 28 -3.12 6.67 6.23
CA PRO A 28 -3.68 6.57 7.58
C PRO A 28 -2.91 5.55 8.42
N ASP A 29 -3.18 5.55 9.72
CA ASP A 29 -2.65 4.56 10.65
C ASP A 29 -3.19 3.17 10.25
N LEU A 30 -2.29 2.24 9.92
CA LEU A 30 -2.68 0.91 9.46
C LEU A 30 -2.94 -0.07 10.60
N SER A 31 -2.89 0.37 11.84
CA SER A 31 -3.17 -0.48 12.99
C SER A 31 -4.61 -0.38 13.49
N VAL A 32 -5.38 0.58 12.97
CA VAL A 32 -6.76 0.82 13.38
C VAL A 32 -7.63 1.12 12.17
N GLN A 33 -8.93 0.92 12.33
CA GLN A 33 -9.90 1.45 11.36
C GLN A 33 -9.92 2.98 11.49
N THR A 34 -9.81 3.67 10.36
CA THR A 34 -9.60 5.12 10.36
C THR A 34 -10.76 5.88 11.02
N LEU A 35 -12.00 5.52 10.70
CA LEU A 35 -13.17 6.26 11.18
C LEU A 35 -13.56 5.93 12.62
N THR A 36 -13.38 4.68 13.03
CA THR A 36 -13.82 4.23 14.37
C THR A 36 -12.69 4.19 15.37
N LEU A 37 -11.44 4.19 14.91
CA LEU A 37 -10.22 4.04 15.73
C LEU A 37 -10.16 2.69 16.46
N GLN A 38 -10.96 1.72 16.02
CA GLN A 38 -10.93 0.37 16.58
C GLN A 38 -9.72 -0.39 16.03
N ALA A 39 -9.03 -1.10 16.92
CA ALA A 39 -7.88 -1.92 16.54
C ALA A 39 -8.29 -2.99 15.53
N LEU A 40 -7.39 -3.28 14.58
CA LEU A 40 -7.67 -4.30 13.58
C LEU A 40 -7.68 -5.69 14.20
N GLN A 41 -8.61 -6.50 13.75
CA GLN A 41 -8.64 -7.94 14.06
C GLN A 41 -7.83 -8.67 13.00
N THR A 42 -6.94 -9.57 13.44
CA THR A 42 -5.99 -10.21 12.54
C THR A 42 -6.65 -11.03 11.43
N GLN A 43 -7.82 -11.59 11.68
CA GLN A 43 -8.52 -12.46 10.75
C GLN A 43 -9.59 -11.75 9.92
N ALA A 44 -9.94 -10.53 10.29
CA ALA A 44 -10.93 -9.75 9.54
C ALA A 44 -10.30 -9.12 8.32
N SER A 45 -11.11 -8.83 7.30
CA SER A 45 -10.65 -8.22 6.06
C SER A 45 -10.86 -6.72 6.10
N TYR A 46 -9.86 -6.00 5.60
CA TYR A 46 -9.90 -4.52 5.54
C TYR A 46 -9.38 -4.06 4.18
N ALA A 47 -9.89 -2.93 3.74
CA ALA A 47 -9.43 -2.29 2.52
C ALA A 47 -9.17 -0.81 2.78
N LEU A 48 -8.24 -0.26 2.02
CA LEU A 48 -7.82 1.13 2.11
C LEU A 48 -8.57 1.95 1.05
N PHE A 49 -9.33 2.92 1.50
CA PHE A 49 -10.13 3.78 0.64
C PHE A 49 -9.57 5.19 0.65
N ALA A 50 -9.70 5.88 -0.48
CA ALA A 50 -9.28 7.28 -0.59
C ALA A 50 -10.08 8.16 0.37
N GLU A 51 -11.36 7.88 0.51
CA GLU A 51 -12.20 8.53 1.51
C GLU A 51 -12.52 7.53 2.61
N GLY A 52 -12.31 7.93 3.85
CA GLY A 52 -12.58 7.09 5.01
C GLY A 52 -11.43 6.20 5.45
N GLY A 53 -10.35 6.10 4.66
CA GLY A 53 -9.15 5.39 5.04
C GLY A 53 -9.32 3.88 5.11
N LEU A 54 -8.78 3.27 6.17
CA LEU A 54 -8.81 1.82 6.34
C LEU A 54 -10.13 1.41 6.99
N ARG A 55 -10.89 0.53 6.31
CA ARG A 55 -12.23 0.13 6.74
C ARG A 55 -12.43 -1.37 6.59
N ALA A 56 -13.24 -1.95 7.48
CA ALA A 56 -13.65 -3.34 7.37
C ALA A 56 -14.48 -3.55 6.10
N VAL A 57 -14.22 -4.65 5.42
CA VAL A 57 -14.96 -5.05 4.23
C VAL A 57 -15.41 -6.49 4.36
N GLU A 58 -16.43 -6.86 3.61
CA GLU A 58 -16.89 -8.25 3.55
C GLU A 58 -15.91 -9.07 2.70
N GLU A 59 -16.13 -10.36 2.63
CA GLU A 59 -15.25 -11.28 1.95
C GLU A 59 -14.96 -10.88 0.51
N GLY A 60 -13.73 -11.08 0.10
CA GLY A 60 -13.24 -10.74 -1.23
C GLY A 60 -11.73 -10.75 -1.24
N VAL A 61 -11.14 -10.27 -2.33
CA VAL A 61 -9.69 -10.14 -2.42
C VAL A 61 -9.28 -8.86 -1.69
N ALA A 62 -9.13 -8.98 -0.39
CA ALA A 62 -8.72 -7.89 0.47
C ALA A 62 -7.65 -8.38 1.44
N LEU A 63 -6.83 -7.44 1.93
CA LEU A 63 -5.83 -7.78 2.92
C LEU A 63 -6.52 -7.97 4.28
N ARG A 64 -6.02 -8.94 5.05
CA ARG A 64 -6.49 -9.15 6.41
C ARG A 64 -5.80 -8.18 7.36
N GLY A 65 -6.35 -8.04 8.56
CA GLY A 65 -5.74 -7.23 9.60
C GLY A 65 -4.29 -7.59 9.86
N SER A 66 -3.96 -8.88 9.83
CA SER A 66 -2.58 -9.33 10.01
C SER A 66 -1.64 -8.74 8.97
N HIS A 67 -2.07 -8.62 7.72
CA HIS A 67 -1.26 -8.03 6.65
C HIS A 67 -1.04 -6.53 6.88
N TRP A 68 -2.10 -5.82 7.25
CA TRP A 68 -2.00 -4.39 7.54
C TRP A 68 -1.11 -4.12 8.75
N LEU A 69 -1.20 -4.97 9.79
CA LEU A 69 -0.35 -4.84 10.97
C LEU A 69 1.11 -5.12 10.65
N GLN A 70 1.40 -6.06 9.74
CA GLN A 70 2.75 -6.30 9.26
C GLN A 70 3.31 -5.08 8.53
N LEU A 71 2.50 -4.46 7.66
CA LEU A 71 2.89 -3.24 6.97
C LEU A 71 3.12 -2.09 7.95
N HIS A 72 2.26 -1.97 8.95
CA HIS A 72 2.40 -0.95 10.00
C HIS A 72 3.72 -1.12 10.75
N GLY A 73 4.04 -2.35 11.15
CA GLY A 73 5.29 -2.64 11.83
C GLY A 73 6.52 -2.35 10.98
N ALA A 74 6.43 -2.69 9.69
CA ALA A 74 7.52 -2.41 8.74
C ALA A 74 7.76 -0.91 8.59
N LEU A 75 6.68 -0.12 8.50
CA LEU A 75 6.78 1.33 8.40
C LEU A 75 7.41 1.96 9.64
N ALA A 76 7.18 1.37 10.80
CA ALA A 76 7.72 1.86 12.07
C ALA A 76 9.13 1.37 12.37
N SER A 77 9.70 0.50 11.53
CA SER A 77 11.04 -0.06 11.75
C SER A 77 12.14 0.94 11.43
N ASP A 78 13.37 0.60 11.83
CA ASP A 78 14.54 1.43 11.57
C ASP A 78 14.91 1.51 10.09
N ALA A 79 14.55 0.48 9.32
CA ALA A 79 14.79 0.43 7.88
C ALA A 79 13.48 0.13 7.15
N PRO A 80 12.58 1.12 7.06
CA PRO A 80 11.22 0.88 6.57
C PRO A 80 11.18 0.38 5.13
N LEU A 81 12.02 0.89 4.24
CA LEU A 81 12.02 0.42 2.85
C LEU A 81 12.37 -1.07 2.76
N THR A 82 13.41 -1.49 3.46
CA THR A 82 13.84 -2.89 3.48
C THR A 82 12.77 -3.78 4.10
N ALA A 83 12.19 -3.34 5.23
CA ALA A 83 11.16 -4.11 5.92
C ALA A 83 9.90 -4.23 5.07
N LEU A 84 9.48 -3.15 4.42
CA LEU A 84 8.31 -3.15 3.53
C LEU A 84 8.55 -4.02 2.31
N LEU A 85 9.74 -3.94 1.71
CA LEU A 85 10.10 -4.77 0.56
C LEU A 85 9.97 -6.26 0.90
N ARG A 86 10.51 -6.65 2.05
CA ARG A 86 10.44 -8.04 2.52
C ARG A 86 9.01 -8.45 2.78
N CYS A 87 8.24 -7.60 3.43
CA CYS A 87 6.84 -7.86 3.74
C CYS A 87 6.02 -8.05 2.46
N CYS A 88 6.15 -7.14 1.51
CA CYS A 88 5.41 -7.22 0.24
C CYS A 88 5.84 -8.41 -0.61
N ALA A 89 7.11 -8.80 -0.52
CA ALA A 89 7.62 -9.96 -1.26
C ALA A 89 7.00 -11.27 -0.75
N GLU A 90 6.64 -11.33 0.52
CA GLU A 90 6.01 -12.51 1.12
C GLU A 90 4.51 -12.59 0.84
N PHE A 91 3.88 -11.50 0.42
CA PHE A 91 2.46 -11.51 0.09
C PHE A 91 2.19 -12.33 -1.16
N ALA A 92 1.06 -13.04 -1.18
CA ALA A 92 0.59 -13.72 -2.37
C ALA A 92 0.34 -12.69 -3.50
N PRO A 93 0.50 -13.09 -4.78
CA PRO A 93 0.31 -12.15 -5.89
C PRO A 93 -1.05 -11.44 -5.89
N GLU A 94 -2.11 -12.14 -5.47
CA GLU A 94 -3.45 -11.56 -5.39
C GLU A 94 -3.52 -10.44 -4.36
N LEU A 95 -2.83 -10.60 -3.24
CA LEU A 95 -2.78 -9.59 -2.18
C LEU A 95 -1.97 -8.38 -2.65
N ARG A 96 -0.85 -8.60 -3.33
CA ARG A 96 -0.05 -7.51 -3.89
C ARG A 96 -0.84 -6.71 -4.93
N SER A 97 -1.62 -7.41 -5.76
CA SER A 97 -2.46 -6.77 -6.75
C SER A 97 -3.56 -5.92 -6.10
N ALA A 98 -4.20 -6.45 -5.07
CA ALA A 98 -5.21 -5.71 -4.31
C ALA A 98 -4.61 -4.47 -3.66
N LEU A 99 -3.44 -4.61 -3.05
CA LEU A 99 -2.73 -3.49 -2.43
C LEU A 99 -2.37 -2.44 -3.48
N GLN A 100 -1.88 -2.86 -4.64
CA GLN A 100 -1.55 -1.96 -5.74
C GLN A 100 -2.74 -1.10 -6.14
N THR A 101 -3.90 -1.71 -6.32
CA THR A 101 -5.11 -1.00 -6.71
C THR A 101 -5.48 0.04 -5.67
N GLN A 102 -5.43 -0.32 -4.39
CA GLN A 102 -5.78 0.57 -3.30
C GLN A 102 -4.81 1.74 -3.19
N LEU A 103 -3.50 1.47 -3.27
CA LEU A 103 -2.48 2.51 -3.18
C LEU A 103 -2.56 3.47 -4.38
N ARG A 104 -2.80 2.95 -5.57
CA ARG A 104 -2.98 3.80 -6.76
C ARG A 104 -4.20 4.69 -6.64
N ASN A 105 -5.28 4.17 -6.09
CA ASN A 105 -6.50 4.97 -5.87
C ASN A 105 -6.23 6.10 -4.89
N LEU A 106 -5.48 5.84 -3.82
CA LEU A 106 -5.10 6.88 -2.87
C LEU A 106 -4.24 7.95 -3.54
N LEU A 107 -3.20 7.53 -4.24
CA LEU A 107 -2.30 8.47 -4.92
C LEU A 107 -3.06 9.31 -5.94
N HIS A 108 -3.92 8.67 -6.71
CA HIS A 108 -4.71 9.37 -7.73
C HIS A 108 -5.67 10.38 -7.11
N TYR A 109 -6.35 9.99 -6.04
CA TYR A 109 -7.30 10.86 -5.36
C TYR A 109 -6.63 12.08 -4.74
N HIS A 110 -5.55 11.87 -3.99
CA HIS A 110 -4.88 12.94 -3.27
C HIS A 110 -3.99 13.80 -4.16
N CYS A 111 -3.49 13.24 -5.26
CA CYS A 111 -2.63 13.95 -6.21
C CYS A 111 -3.37 14.31 -7.49
N GLY A 112 -4.69 14.20 -7.52
CA GLY A 112 -5.50 14.40 -8.72
C GLY A 112 -5.40 15.80 -9.32
N VAL A 113 -5.22 16.80 -8.47
CA VAL A 113 -5.06 18.21 -8.92
C VAL A 113 -3.77 18.37 -9.71
N ASN A 114 -2.77 17.55 -9.41
CA ASN A 114 -1.48 17.54 -10.09
C ASN A 114 -1.30 16.30 -10.97
N SER A 115 -2.39 15.76 -11.48
CA SER A 115 -2.39 14.49 -12.20
C SER A 115 -1.45 14.52 -13.42
N LEU A 116 -1.39 15.63 -14.14
CA LEU A 116 -0.50 15.76 -15.29
C LEU A 116 0.96 15.70 -14.87
N ARG A 117 1.32 16.39 -13.79
CA ARG A 117 2.68 16.39 -13.26
C ARG A 117 3.07 15.00 -12.75
N THR A 118 2.18 14.39 -11.99
CA THR A 118 2.42 13.04 -11.44
C THR A 118 2.58 12.03 -12.56
N ARG A 119 1.71 12.08 -13.56
CA ARG A 119 1.79 11.21 -14.73
C ARG A 119 3.11 11.41 -15.48
N GLN A 120 3.55 12.65 -15.64
CA GLN A 120 4.79 12.97 -16.31
C GLN A 120 6.00 12.43 -15.56
N VAL A 121 6.02 12.61 -14.24
CA VAL A 121 7.09 12.07 -13.39
C VAL A 121 7.12 10.55 -13.45
N MET A 122 5.96 9.90 -13.37
CA MET A 122 5.88 8.45 -13.46
C MET A 122 6.33 7.94 -14.82
N MET A 123 6.01 8.64 -15.90
CA MET A 123 6.48 8.29 -17.23
C MET A 123 8.00 8.42 -17.35
N GLU A 124 8.57 9.46 -16.77
CA GLU A 124 10.03 9.65 -16.75
C GLU A 124 10.71 8.52 -15.96
N LEU A 125 10.14 8.13 -14.84
CA LEU A 125 10.65 7.00 -14.04
C LEU A 125 10.60 5.69 -14.81
N GLN A 126 9.54 5.49 -15.60
CA GLN A 126 9.42 4.29 -16.41
C GLN A 126 10.36 4.29 -17.62
N ALA A 127 10.77 5.46 -18.06
CA ALA A 127 11.71 5.60 -19.17
C ALA A 127 13.15 5.34 -18.75
N LEU A 128 13.42 5.36 -17.46
CA LEU A 128 14.74 5.02 -16.93
C LEU A 128 14.93 3.51 -16.86
#